data_e7418dd15b347ef50e4c8ea55afe4b58
#
_entry.id   e7418dd15b347ef50e4c8ea55afe4b58
#
_cell.length_a   1.000
_cell.length_b   1.000
_cell.length_c   1.000
_cell.angle_alpha   90.00
_cell.angle_beta   90.00
_cell.angle_gamma   90.00
#
_symmetry.space_group_name_H-M   'P 1'
#
loop_
_entity.id
_entity.type
_entity.pdbx_description
1 polymer ?
#
loop_
_entity_poly.entity_id
_entity_poly.type
_entity_poly.pdbx_seq_one_letter_code
_entity_poly.pdbx_strand_id
1 'polypeptide(L)'
;MIRTGWILTTALALCAAPALAGKAFITNERGNTITVVNTETWEVETEFFAGNRPRGITASPNGTKIYVCASDDNLGRVFDAATYEELPSLPSGPDPELFIIEPSGERLYIANEDDNLVTVTNTETRTILAEVPVGVEPEGMGMSPDAKWVVNTSETTNMAHFISTEDYTIKHNVLVDQRPRYAQYTADGSRLFVTSEIGGTVTVMDIAADGAPTVVGKISFEVPNVPPEWLQPVGAKVTSDGKRLFVALGPSNRVAVVDAQSLEVLDYILVGQRVWQLDFTPDEKYLLTTNGNSNDITVIDVAAEKAIRSIPVGDQPWGVVTIE
;
A
#
# COMPACT_ATOMS: atom_id res chain seq x y z
N MET A 1 14.61 76.06 -2.81
CA MET A 1 15.38 74.86 -2.43
C MET A 1 14.41 73.73 -2.31
N ILE A 2 14.35 72.86 -3.32
CA ILE A 2 13.48 71.68 -3.37
C ILE A 2 14.36 70.49 -3.02
N ARG A 3 14.05 69.79 -1.87
CA ARG A 3 14.74 68.58 -1.48
C ARG A 3 14.00 67.36 -2.06
N THR A 4 14.62 66.70 -3.00
CA THR A 4 14.17 65.44 -3.59
C THR A 4 14.55 64.27 -2.65
N GLY A 5 13.54 63.63 -2.00
CA GLY A 5 13.75 62.45 -1.22
C GLY A 5 13.74 61.19 -2.10
N TRP A 6 14.79 60.41 -2.04
CA TRP A 6 14.86 59.08 -2.68
C TRP A 6 14.21 58.06 -1.76
N ILE A 7 13.18 57.40 -2.23
CA ILE A 7 12.58 56.22 -1.54
C ILE A 7 13.34 55.00 -2.05
N LEU A 8 14.12 54.38 -1.19
CA LEU A 8 14.69 53.04 -1.43
C LEU A 8 13.61 51.99 -1.19
N THR A 9 13.14 51.34 -2.24
CA THR A 9 12.28 50.19 -2.14
C THR A 9 13.16 48.93 -2.03
N THR A 10 13.25 48.36 -0.85
CA THR A 10 13.90 47.06 -0.62
C THR A 10 12.95 45.94 -1.08
N ALA A 11 13.28 45.29 -2.18
CA ALA A 11 12.59 44.08 -2.61
C ALA A 11 13.05 42.89 -1.72
N LEU A 12 12.19 42.40 -0.86
CA LEU A 12 12.37 41.12 -0.15
C LEU A 12 12.22 40.00 -1.19
N ALA A 13 13.31 39.37 -1.59
CA ALA A 13 13.26 38.12 -2.32
C ALA A 13 12.87 37.01 -1.30
N LEU A 14 11.62 36.53 -1.37
CA LEU A 14 11.26 35.29 -0.74
C LEU A 14 12.00 34.17 -1.48
N CYS A 15 13.06 33.64 -0.87
CA CYS A 15 13.57 32.33 -1.25
C CYS A 15 12.52 31.28 -0.85
N ALA A 16 11.74 30.80 -1.80
CA ALA A 16 11.00 29.56 -1.61
C ALA A 16 12.05 28.46 -1.35
N ALA A 17 11.98 27.82 -0.17
CA ALA A 17 12.73 26.58 0.02
C ALA A 17 12.32 25.62 -1.09
N PRO A 18 13.26 24.87 -1.71
CA PRO A 18 12.88 23.83 -2.65
C PRO A 18 11.94 22.88 -1.90
N ALA A 19 10.73 22.68 -2.44
CA ALA A 19 9.88 21.59 -2.01
C ALA A 19 10.73 20.31 -2.16
N LEU A 20 10.79 19.48 -1.13
CA LEU A 20 11.39 18.16 -1.27
C LEU A 20 10.58 17.44 -2.34
N ALA A 21 11.25 17.02 -3.41
CA ALA A 21 10.61 16.29 -4.48
C ALA A 21 10.09 14.95 -3.88
N GLY A 22 8.83 14.66 -4.09
CA GLY A 22 8.24 13.43 -3.63
C GLY A 22 8.92 12.22 -4.28
N LYS A 23 8.97 11.10 -3.57
CA LYS A 23 9.60 9.86 -4.02
C LYS A 23 8.65 8.68 -3.97
N ALA A 24 8.78 7.78 -4.92
CA ALA A 24 8.19 6.46 -4.88
C ALA A 24 9.30 5.41 -4.73
N PHE A 25 9.11 4.49 -3.79
CA PHE A 25 9.98 3.35 -3.54
C PHE A 25 9.26 2.08 -4.00
N ILE A 26 9.89 1.31 -4.87
CA ILE A 26 9.32 0.13 -5.51
C ILE A 26 10.18 -1.09 -5.17
N THR A 27 9.62 -2.09 -4.48
CA THR A 27 10.30 -3.36 -4.26
C THR A 27 10.29 -4.19 -5.52
N ASN A 28 11.46 -4.73 -5.90
CA ASN A 28 11.64 -5.62 -7.03
C ASN A 28 11.89 -7.04 -6.50
N GLU A 29 10.85 -7.85 -6.46
CA GLU A 29 10.83 -9.15 -5.76
C GLU A 29 11.94 -10.09 -6.22
N ARG A 30 12.10 -10.26 -7.53
CA ARG A 30 13.15 -11.10 -8.11
C ARG A 30 14.49 -10.38 -8.22
N GLY A 31 14.46 -9.05 -8.36
CA GLY A 31 15.67 -8.23 -8.42
C GLY A 31 16.38 -8.11 -7.07
N ASN A 32 15.70 -8.40 -5.96
CA ASN A 32 16.21 -8.20 -4.60
C ASN A 32 16.59 -6.74 -4.30
N THR A 33 15.91 -5.80 -4.96
CA THR A 33 16.25 -4.37 -4.90
C THR A 33 15.03 -3.51 -4.59
N ILE A 34 15.30 -2.24 -4.27
CA ILE A 34 14.33 -1.15 -4.35
C ILE A 34 14.77 -0.20 -5.46
N THR A 35 13.84 0.11 -6.37
CA THR A 35 13.99 1.24 -7.30
C THR A 35 13.36 2.47 -6.69
N VAL A 36 14.05 3.62 -6.74
CA VAL A 36 13.52 4.92 -6.29
C VAL A 36 13.21 5.77 -7.51
N VAL A 37 11.99 6.28 -7.58
CA VAL A 37 11.51 7.14 -8.65
C VAL A 37 11.13 8.49 -8.08
N ASN A 38 11.61 9.56 -8.68
CA ASN A 38 11.20 10.92 -8.38
C ASN A 38 9.79 11.17 -8.94
N THR A 39 8.83 11.57 -8.09
CA THR A 39 7.43 11.71 -8.50
C THR A 39 7.10 13.05 -9.18
N GLU A 40 8.05 13.97 -9.25
CA GLU A 40 7.90 15.21 -10.03
C GLU A 40 8.42 15.06 -11.47
N THR A 41 9.61 14.45 -11.61
CA THR A 41 10.26 14.28 -12.92
C THR A 41 9.90 12.95 -13.58
N TRP A 42 9.49 11.96 -12.78
CA TRP A 42 9.26 10.57 -13.19
C TRP A 42 10.52 9.89 -13.71
N GLU A 43 11.67 10.26 -13.17
CA GLU A 43 12.96 9.63 -13.46
C GLU A 43 13.36 8.69 -12.33
N VAL A 44 14.00 7.58 -12.69
CA VAL A 44 14.63 6.68 -11.73
C VAL A 44 15.86 7.38 -11.15
N GLU A 45 15.89 7.60 -9.84
CA GLU A 45 17.02 8.21 -9.13
C GLU A 45 18.12 7.21 -8.82
N THR A 46 17.72 6.03 -8.33
CA THR A 46 18.67 4.97 -7.92
C THR A 46 17.96 3.63 -7.80
N GLU A 47 18.78 2.59 -7.71
CA GLU A 47 18.37 1.24 -7.32
C GLU A 47 19.39 0.68 -6.33
N PHE A 48 18.92 0.03 -5.26
CA PHE A 48 19.79 -0.53 -4.23
C PHE A 48 19.25 -1.85 -3.68
N PHE A 49 20.12 -2.65 -3.08
CA PHE A 49 19.75 -3.96 -2.51
C PHE A 49 18.81 -3.79 -1.31
N ALA A 50 17.72 -4.56 -1.30
CA ALA A 50 16.64 -4.46 -0.31
C ALA A 50 16.44 -5.73 0.53
N GLY A 51 17.27 -6.74 0.36
CA GLY A 51 17.10 -8.07 0.95
C GLY A 51 16.66 -9.09 -0.08
N ASN A 52 16.54 -10.35 0.34
CA ASN A 52 16.10 -11.43 -0.54
C ASN A 52 14.57 -11.47 -0.60
N ARG A 53 14.02 -11.49 -1.81
CA ARG A 53 12.57 -11.50 -2.10
C ARG A 53 11.84 -10.36 -1.37
N PRO A 54 12.18 -9.07 -1.66
CA PRO A 54 11.49 -7.94 -1.04
C PRO A 54 10.08 -7.79 -1.62
N ARG A 55 9.04 -7.82 -0.76
CA ARG A 55 7.64 -7.74 -1.14
C ARG A 55 6.97 -6.51 -0.54
N GLY A 56 6.29 -6.65 0.59
CA GLY A 56 5.62 -5.54 1.25
C GLY A 56 6.56 -4.37 1.56
N ILE A 57 6.09 -3.15 1.35
CA ILE A 57 6.82 -1.92 1.62
C ILE A 57 5.90 -0.88 2.24
N THR A 58 6.39 -0.16 3.24
CA THR A 58 5.69 1.00 3.82
C THR A 58 6.69 2.05 4.30
N ALA A 59 6.23 3.27 4.54
CA ALA A 59 7.04 4.35 5.08
C ALA A 59 6.65 4.65 6.53
N SER A 60 7.60 5.17 7.31
CA SER A 60 7.25 5.78 8.60
C SER A 60 6.30 6.96 8.39
N PRO A 61 5.41 7.28 9.34
CA PRO A 61 4.44 8.38 9.19
C PRO A 61 5.09 9.75 8.91
N ASN A 62 6.33 9.93 9.31
CA ASN A 62 7.12 11.15 9.05
C ASN A 62 7.97 11.09 7.77
N GLY A 63 7.83 10.02 6.96
CA GLY A 63 8.55 9.85 5.70
C GLY A 63 10.06 9.65 5.80
N THR A 64 10.64 9.45 7.01
CA THR A 64 12.10 9.36 7.17
C THR A 64 12.67 7.97 7.04
N LYS A 65 11.84 6.92 7.15
CA LYS A 65 12.23 5.52 7.07
C LYS A 65 11.35 4.75 6.10
N ILE A 66 11.95 3.81 5.40
CA ILE A 66 11.26 2.82 4.57
C ILE A 66 11.43 1.45 5.21
N TYR A 67 10.33 0.74 5.37
CA TYR A 67 10.28 -0.63 5.88
C TYR A 67 9.97 -1.59 4.73
N VAL A 68 10.63 -2.75 4.70
CA VAL A 68 10.52 -3.75 3.63
C VAL A 68 10.41 -5.14 4.22
N CYS A 69 9.40 -5.91 3.82
CA CYS A 69 9.37 -7.35 4.05
C CYS A 69 10.41 -8.03 3.16
N ALA A 70 11.52 -8.47 3.73
CA ALA A 70 12.50 -9.32 3.05
C ALA A 70 12.14 -10.79 3.36
N SER A 71 11.28 -11.35 2.52
CA SER A 71 10.56 -12.59 2.80
C SER A 71 11.50 -13.78 3.02
N ASP A 72 12.49 -13.98 2.15
CA ASP A 72 13.46 -15.07 2.28
C ASP A 72 14.52 -14.81 3.39
N ASP A 73 14.64 -13.57 3.87
CA ASP A 73 15.53 -13.23 5.00
C ASP A 73 14.81 -13.37 6.36
N ASN A 74 13.47 -13.50 6.37
CA ASN A 74 12.63 -13.53 7.59
C ASN A 74 12.81 -12.27 8.46
N LEU A 75 12.89 -11.10 7.83
CA LEU A 75 13.16 -9.83 8.48
C LEU A 75 12.32 -8.70 7.91
N GLY A 76 11.98 -7.74 8.76
CA GLY A 76 11.59 -6.40 8.34
C GLY A 76 12.85 -5.53 8.17
N ARG A 77 13.32 -5.30 6.94
CA ARG A 77 14.45 -4.41 6.69
C ARG A 77 14.03 -2.95 6.79
N VAL A 78 14.94 -2.11 7.20
CA VAL A 78 14.69 -0.68 7.42
C VAL A 78 15.75 0.13 6.69
N PHE A 79 15.33 1.16 5.97
CA PHE A 79 16.23 2.06 5.25
C PHE A 79 15.92 3.51 5.61
N ASP A 80 16.95 4.35 5.64
CA ASP A 80 16.79 5.81 5.68
C ASP A 80 16.27 6.29 4.32
N ALA A 81 15.17 7.02 4.30
CA ALA A 81 14.50 7.44 3.06
C ALA A 81 15.27 8.50 2.26
N ALA A 82 16.20 9.22 2.90
CA ALA A 82 16.99 10.26 2.25
C ALA A 82 18.34 9.74 1.72
N THR A 83 19.01 8.89 2.51
CA THR A 83 20.36 8.39 2.17
C THR A 83 20.36 7.00 1.56
N TYR A 84 19.24 6.26 1.70
CA TYR A 84 19.08 4.85 1.30
C TYR A 84 19.98 3.88 2.06
N GLU A 85 20.64 4.34 3.12
CA GLU A 85 21.44 3.50 3.99
C GLU A 85 20.57 2.54 4.80
N GLU A 86 21.01 1.29 4.90
CA GLU A 86 20.33 0.29 5.72
C GLU A 86 20.49 0.62 7.21
N LEU A 87 19.38 0.65 7.92
CA LEU A 87 19.29 0.79 9.36
C LEU A 87 19.10 -0.59 10.01
N PRO A 88 19.24 -0.71 11.33
CA PRO A 88 19.01 -1.99 12.00
C PRO A 88 17.61 -2.54 11.74
N SER A 89 17.54 -3.77 11.25
CA SER A 89 16.32 -4.49 10.89
C SER A 89 15.39 -4.75 12.08
N LEU A 90 14.14 -5.01 11.81
CA LEU A 90 13.12 -5.41 12.76
C LEU A 90 12.95 -6.94 12.73
N PRO A 91 12.75 -7.58 13.89
CA PRO A 91 12.40 -8.98 13.92
C PRO A 91 11.03 -9.23 13.32
N SER A 92 10.91 -10.34 12.62
CA SER A 92 9.68 -10.89 12.05
C SER A 92 9.64 -12.39 12.27
N GLY A 93 8.50 -13.02 12.03
CA GLY A 93 8.40 -14.45 11.78
C GLY A 93 8.88 -14.81 10.37
N PRO A 94 8.80 -16.09 9.99
CA PRO A 94 9.19 -16.55 8.68
C PRO A 94 8.23 -16.06 7.59
N ASP A 95 8.78 -15.80 6.41
CA ASP A 95 8.08 -15.33 5.21
C ASP A 95 7.16 -14.12 5.46
N PRO A 96 7.72 -12.94 5.84
CA PRO A 96 6.93 -11.72 5.98
C PRO A 96 6.45 -11.23 4.60
N GLU A 97 5.12 -11.03 4.48
CA GLU A 97 4.48 -10.66 3.22
C GLU A 97 4.11 -9.18 3.16
N LEU A 98 3.09 -8.79 3.88
CA LEU A 98 2.68 -7.39 4.01
C LEU A 98 2.74 -6.95 5.46
N PHE A 99 2.80 -5.65 5.64
CA PHE A 99 2.71 -5.06 6.96
C PHE A 99 1.95 -3.74 6.94
N ILE A 100 1.52 -3.30 8.12
CA ILE A 100 0.92 -2.00 8.34
C ILE A 100 1.56 -1.35 9.57
N ILE A 101 1.89 -0.05 9.44
CA ILE A 101 2.44 0.75 10.53
C ILE A 101 1.34 1.62 11.14
N GLU A 102 1.38 1.78 12.46
CA GLU A 102 0.48 2.72 13.12
C GLU A 102 0.80 4.17 12.77
N PRO A 103 -0.21 5.06 12.84
CA PRO A 103 0.00 6.50 12.68
C PRO A 103 0.99 7.11 13.67
N SER A 104 1.20 6.49 14.84
CA SER A 104 2.24 6.85 15.80
C SER A 104 3.66 6.54 15.32
N GLY A 105 3.79 5.57 14.41
CA GLY A 105 5.07 5.01 13.99
C GLY A 105 5.70 4.02 14.97
N GLU A 106 5.10 3.77 16.13
CA GLU A 106 5.70 2.95 17.19
C GLU A 106 5.56 1.44 16.95
N ARG A 107 4.46 1.00 16.33
CA ARG A 107 4.16 -0.41 16.12
C ARG A 107 3.97 -0.74 14.66
N LEU A 108 4.59 -1.83 14.25
CA LEU A 108 4.48 -2.43 12.94
C LEU A 108 3.83 -3.81 13.10
N TYR A 109 2.79 -4.10 12.34
CA TYR A 109 2.09 -5.39 12.32
C TYR A 109 2.46 -6.10 11.02
N ILE A 110 3.01 -7.30 11.12
CA ILE A 110 3.63 -8.04 10.01
C ILE A 110 2.88 -9.36 9.82
N ALA A 111 2.37 -9.63 8.64
CA ALA A 111 1.81 -10.94 8.27
C ALA A 111 2.96 -11.89 7.94
N ASN A 112 3.03 -13.04 8.63
CA ASN A 112 4.04 -14.07 8.44
C ASN A 112 3.38 -15.32 7.88
N GLU A 113 3.63 -15.60 6.59
CA GLU A 113 2.89 -16.61 5.82
C GLU A 113 3.13 -18.03 6.37
N ASP A 114 4.39 -18.39 6.65
CA ASP A 114 4.79 -19.76 6.96
C ASP A 114 4.41 -20.24 8.38
N ASP A 115 4.22 -19.34 9.35
CA ASP A 115 3.87 -19.72 10.72
C ASP A 115 2.45 -19.31 11.14
N ASN A 116 1.66 -18.72 10.23
CA ASN A 116 0.28 -18.33 10.45
C ASN A 116 0.09 -17.32 11.59
N LEU A 117 1.01 -16.36 11.69
CA LEU A 117 1.03 -15.34 12.73
C LEU A 117 0.95 -13.93 12.14
N VAL A 118 0.42 -13.02 12.92
CA VAL A 118 0.71 -11.58 12.78
C VAL A 118 1.65 -11.20 13.91
N THR A 119 2.88 -10.81 13.57
CA THR A 119 3.88 -10.34 14.53
C THR A 119 3.71 -8.83 14.74
N VAL A 120 3.63 -8.40 15.99
CA VAL A 120 3.61 -6.99 16.37
C VAL A 120 4.97 -6.60 16.89
N THR A 121 5.64 -5.68 16.19
CA THR A 121 7.02 -5.27 16.52
C THR A 121 7.06 -3.78 16.85
N ASN A 122 7.76 -3.43 17.95
CA ASN A 122 8.08 -2.04 18.26
C ASN A 122 9.24 -1.55 17.37
N THR A 123 9.02 -0.46 16.65
CA THR A 123 9.96 0.05 15.63
C THR A 123 11.21 0.71 16.21
N GLU A 124 11.16 1.21 17.46
CA GLU A 124 12.30 1.85 18.13
C GLU A 124 13.16 0.84 18.90
N THR A 125 12.49 0.06 19.78
CA THR A 125 13.20 -0.94 20.61
C THR A 125 13.58 -2.19 19.82
N ARG A 126 12.95 -2.40 18.65
CA ARG A 126 13.12 -3.57 17.78
C ARG A 126 12.86 -4.88 18.54
N THR A 127 11.76 -4.90 19.27
CA THR A 127 11.32 -6.05 20.05
C THR A 127 9.94 -6.49 19.60
N ILE A 128 9.70 -7.79 19.59
CA ILE A 128 8.38 -8.35 19.40
C ILE A 128 7.54 -8.06 20.65
N LEU A 129 6.39 -7.46 20.47
CA LEU A 129 5.41 -7.14 21.51
C LEU A 129 4.36 -8.23 21.66
N ALA A 130 3.94 -8.80 20.52
CA ALA A 130 2.96 -9.88 20.47
C ALA A 130 3.10 -10.69 19.18
N GLU A 131 2.63 -11.94 19.25
CA GLU A 131 2.43 -12.83 18.12
C GLU A 131 0.98 -13.29 18.17
N VAL A 132 0.20 -12.94 17.14
CA VAL A 132 -1.24 -13.17 17.09
C VAL A 132 -1.53 -14.31 16.12
N PRO A 133 -1.98 -15.49 16.60
CA PRO A 133 -2.38 -16.57 15.71
C PRO A 133 -3.58 -16.18 14.85
N VAL A 134 -3.47 -16.36 13.53
CA VAL A 134 -4.49 -16.06 12.53
C VAL A 134 -4.81 -17.29 11.69
N GLY A 135 -5.44 -17.11 10.53
CA GLY A 135 -5.67 -18.22 9.60
C GLY A 135 -4.42 -18.62 8.84
N VAL A 136 -4.56 -19.63 7.97
CA VAL A 136 -3.43 -20.17 7.18
C VAL A 136 -3.07 -19.22 6.04
N GLU A 137 -1.77 -19.00 5.86
CA GLU A 137 -1.17 -18.08 4.87
C GLU A 137 -1.69 -16.63 5.05
N PRO A 138 -1.32 -15.94 6.16
CA PRO A 138 -1.64 -14.54 6.33
C PRO A 138 -0.85 -13.66 5.36
N GLU A 139 -1.55 -12.76 4.66
CA GLU A 139 -0.96 -11.88 3.65
C GLU A 139 -1.37 -10.42 3.86
N GLY A 140 -2.64 -10.09 3.53
CA GLY A 140 -3.13 -8.72 3.49
C GLY A 140 -3.20 -8.08 4.88
N MET A 141 -2.83 -6.81 4.94
CA MET A 141 -2.87 -6.01 6.16
C MET A 141 -3.59 -4.70 5.92
N GLY A 142 -4.45 -4.30 6.86
CA GLY A 142 -5.12 -3.01 6.87
C GLY A 142 -5.29 -2.49 8.28
N MET A 143 -5.34 -1.17 8.46
CA MET A 143 -5.53 -0.54 9.77
C MET A 143 -6.68 0.46 9.72
N SER A 144 -7.51 0.46 10.75
CA SER A 144 -8.54 1.49 10.92
C SER A 144 -7.89 2.86 11.15
N PRO A 145 -8.48 3.96 10.65
CA PRO A 145 -7.90 5.30 10.79
C PRO A 145 -7.70 5.76 12.25
N ASP A 146 -8.51 5.22 13.17
CA ASP A 146 -8.36 5.48 14.62
C ASP A 146 -7.32 4.57 15.30
N ALA A 147 -6.64 3.73 14.51
CA ALA A 147 -5.60 2.79 14.93
C ALA A 147 -6.05 1.77 16.00
N LYS A 148 -7.35 1.52 16.18
CA LYS A 148 -7.84 0.53 17.16
C LYS A 148 -7.91 -0.89 16.59
N TRP A 149 -7.95 -1.02 15.28
CA TRP A 149 -8.15 -2.28 14.59
C TRP A 149 -7.11 -2.51 13.52
N VAL A 150 -6.52 -3.69 13.54
CA VAL A 150 -5.75 -4.23 12.41
C VAL A 150 -6.56 -5.35 11.79
N VAL A 151 -6.68 -5.35 10.48
CA VAL A 151 -7.29 -6.45 9.73
C VAL A 151 -6.20 -7.19 8.99
N ASN A 152 -6.10 -8.49 9.26
CA ASN A 152 -5.27 -9.42 8.49
C ASN A 152 -6.16 -10.29 7.63
N THR A 153 -5.75 -10.59 6.42
CA THR A 153 -6.39 -11.59 5.56
C THR A 153 -5.55 -12.85 5.49
N SER A 154 -6.20 -14.02 5.55
CA SER A 154 -5.54 -15.31 5.46
C SER A 154 -6.03 -16.07 4.23
N GLU A 155 -5.11 -16.32 3.28
CA GLU A 155 -5.39 -16.77 1.93
C GLU A 155 -6.11 -18.12 1.87
N THR A 156 -5.52 -19.13 2.51
CA THR A 156 -6.05 -20.52 2.47
C THR A 156 -7.32 -20.68 3.28
N THR A 157 -7.47 -19.97 4.40
CA THR A 157 -8.69 -20.05 5.22
C THR A 157 -9.79 -19.10 4.77
N ASN A 158 -9.53 -18.21 3.79
CA ASN A 158 -10.50 -17.27 3.23
C ASN A 158 -11.13 -16.35 4.30
N MET A 159 -10.31 -15.84 5.22
CA MET A 159 -10.78 -15.08 6.37
C MET A 159 -10.18 -13.67 6.39
N ALA A 160 -10.97 -12.73 6.90
CA ALA A 160 -10.49 -11.43 7.40
C ALA A 160 -10.60 -11.44 8.94
N HIS A 161 -9.47 -11.31 9.62
CA HIS A 161 -9.33 -11.31 11.08
C HIS A 161 -9.21 -9.89 11.59
N PHE A 162 -10.10 -9.47 12.48
CA PHE A 162 -10.07 -8.15 13.11
C PHE A 162 -9.37 -8.24 14.47
N ILE A 163 -8.16 -7.70 14.54
CA ILE A 163 -7.27 -7.73 15.70
C ILE A 163 -7.38 -6.40 16.43
N SER A 164 -7.69 -6.42 17.71
CA SER A 164 -7.65 -5.24 18.58
C SER A 164 -6.20 -4.83 18.86
N THR A 165 -5.87 -3.55 18.69
CA THR A 165 -4.53 -3.03 18.99
C THR A 165 -4.30 -2.79 20.48
N GLU A 166 -5.36 -2.86 21.31
CA GLU A 166 -5.28 -2.68 22.75
C GLU A 166 -4.72 -3.92 23.46
N ASP A 167 -5.20 -5.11 23.04
CA ASP A 167 -4.88 -6.38 23.70
C ASP A 167 -4.35 -7.47 22.77
N TYR A 168 -4.15 -7.14 21.47
CA TYR A 168 -3.65 -8.04 20.43
C TYR A 168 -4.47 -9.33 20.28
N THR A 169 -5.78 -9.26 20.49
CA THR A 169 -6.69 -10.40 20.32
C THR A 169 -7.60 -10.21 19.13
N ILE A 170 -7.96 -11.32 18.47
CA ILE A 170 -8.96 -11.31 17.41
C ILE A 170 -10.34 -11.15 18.05
N LYS A 171 -11.08 -10.13 17.63
CA LYS A 171 -12.45 -9.87 18.09
C LYS A 171 -13.51 -10.34 17.09
N HIS A 172 -13.19 -10.26 15.77
CA HIS A 172 -14.11 -10.70 14.72
C HIS A 172 -13.36 -11.49 13.66
N ASN A 173 -14.05 -12.47 13.10
CA ASN A 173 -13.61 -13.25 11.95
C ASN A 173 -14.70 -13.18 10.89
N VAL A 174 -14.37 -12.77 9.68
CA VAL A 174 -15.32 -12.66 8.57
C VAL A 174 -14.86 -13.57 7.44
N LEU A 175 -15.73 -14.49 7.03
CA LEU A 175 -15.48 -15.29 5.83
C LEU A 175 -15.64 -14.41 4.60
N VAL A 176 -14.62 -14.38 3.75
CA VAL A 176 -14.58 -13.69 2.47
C VAL A 176 -14.44 -14.69 1.31
N ASP A 177 -14.27 -14.21 0.09
CA ASP A 177 -14.05 -15.12 -1.05
C ASP A 177 -12.60 -15.64 -1.09
N GLN A 178 -12.33 -16.56 -2.02
CA GLN A 178 -11.08 -17.31 -2.07
C GLN A 178 -9.85 -16.44 -2.28
N ARG A 179 -8.82 -16.70 -1.51
CA ARG A 179 -7.50 -16.08 -1.51
C ARG A 179 -7.55 -14.56 -1.31
N PRO A 180 -7.95 -14.10 -0.11
CA PRO A 180 -7.96 -12.67 0.20
C PRO A 180 -6.53 -12.13 0.33
N ARG A 181 -6.27 -10.96 -0.35
CA ARG A 181 -4.92 -10.41 -0.56
C ARG A 181 -4.68 -9.04 0.07
N TYR A 182 -5.72 -8.26 0.30
CA TYR A 182 -5.57 -6.88 0.76
C TYR A 182 -6.78 -6.41 1.54
N ALA A 183 -6.56 -5.50 2.48
CA ALA A 183 -7.62 -4.88 3.28
C ALA A 183 -7.44 -3.35 3.30
N GLN A 184 -8.44 -2.62 2.80
CA GLN A 184 -8.39 -1.16 2.68
C GLN A 184 -9.57 -0.50 3.35
N TYR A 185 -9.33 0.29 4.40
CA TYR A 185 -10.34 1.16 5.01
C TYR A 185 -10.55 2.45 4.21
N THR A 186 -11.77 3.00 4.27
CA THR A 186 -11.99 4.41 3.94
C THR A 186 -11.36 5.32 4.97
N ALA A 187 -11.06 6.58 4.59
CA ALA A 187 -10.40 7.54 5.48
C ALA A 187 -11.22 7.87 6.75
N ASP A 188 -12.55 7.76 6.68
CA ASP A 188 -13.45 7.94 7.83
C ASP A 188 -13.64 6.68 8.68
N GLY A 189 -13.05 5.54 8.25
CA GLY A 189 -13.13 4.26 8.93
C GLY A 189 -14.48 3.55 8.86
N SER A 190 -15.46 4.11 8.16
CA SER A 190 -16.83 3.58 8.11
C SER A 190 -16.98 2.35 7.23
N ARG A 191 -16.03 2.12 6.31
CA ARG A 191 -16.09 1.01 5.34
C ARG A 191 -14.73 0.36 5.15
N LEU A 192 -14.74 -0.95 4.91
CA LEU A 192 -13.58 -1.78 4.60
C LEU A 192 -13.82 -2.53 3.30
N PHE A 193 -12.81 -2.57 2.43
CA PHE A 193 -12.75 -3.35 1.21
C PHE A 193 -11.71 -4.45 1.37
N VAL A 194 -12.09 -5.70 1.11
CA VAL A 194 -11.19 -6.86 1.13
C VAL A 194 -11.17 -7.51 -0.24
N THR A 195 -10.01 -7.50 -0.90
CA THR A 195 -9.84 -8.13 -2.21
C THR A 195 -9.65 -9.63 -2.05
N SER A 196 -10.21 -10.41 -2.98
CA SER A 196 -10.08 -11.88 -3.02
C SER A 196 -9.64 -12.32 -4.42
N GLU A 197 -8.37 -12.70 -4.54
CA GLU A 197 -7.67 -12.93 -5.81
C GLU A 197 -8.34 -14.03 -6.64
N ILE A 198 -8.44 -15.24 -6.09
CA ILE A 198 -9.05 -16.39 -6.78
C ILE A 198 -10.58 -16.25 -6.81
N GLY A 199 -11.17 -15.64 -5.79
CA GLY A 199 -12.60 -15.34 -5.77
C GLY A 199 -13.05 -14.32 -6.82
N GLY A 200 -12.12 -13.54 -7.38
CA GLY A 200 -12.42 -12.52 -8.40
C GLY A 200 -13.31 -11.38 -7.89
N THR A 201 -13.31 -11.10 -6.59
CA THR A 201 -14.24 -10.15 -5.96
C THR A 201 -13.54 -9.23 -4.96
N VAL A 202 -14.25 -8.15 -4.61
CA VAL A 202 -13.95 -7.34 -3.41
C VAL A 202 -15.15 -7.45 -2.46
N THR A 203 -14.93 -8.00 -1.27
CA THR A 203 -15.94 -8.00 -0.20
C THR A 203 -15.98 -6.63 0.45
N VAL A 204 -17.18 -6.07 0.60
CA VAL A 204 -17.40 -4.75 1.19
C VAL A 204 -18.09 -4.89 2.54
N MET A 205 -17.51 -4.27 3.54
CA MET A 205 -18.01 -4.29 4.93
C MET A 205 -18.24 -2.87 5.42
N ASP A 206 -19.39 -2.59 6.01
CA ASP A 206 -19.58 -1.42 6.84
C ASP A 206 -19.07 -1.71 8.25
N ILE A 207 -18.40 -0.73 8.85
CA ILE A 207 -17.74 -0.87 10.15
C ILE A 207 -18.50 0.00 11.17
N ALA A 208 -18.99 -0.65 12.19
CA ALA A 208 -19.67 0.07 13.29
C ALA A 208 -18.67 0.84 14.18
N ALA A 209 -19.16 1.76 15.00
CA ALA A 209 -18.32 2.58 15.86
C ALA A 209 -17.48 1.80 16.90
N ASP A 210 -17.89 0.57 17.22
CA ASP A 210 -17.15 -0.36 18.08
C ASP A 210 -16.20 -1.30 17.29
N GLY A 211 -16.07 -1.09 15.98
CA GLY A 211 -15.23 -1.87 15.09
C GLY A 211 -15.88 -3.14 14.52
N ALA A 212 -17.14 -3.43 14.88
CA ALA A 212 -17.82 -4.62 14.38
C ALA A 212 -18.10 -4.54 12.87
N PRO A 213 -17.63 -5.51 12.05
CA PRO A 213 -17.85 -5.54 10.61
C PRO A 213 -19.23 -6.13 10.25
N THR A 214 -19.85 -5.58 9.22
CA THR A 214 -21.04 -6.13 8.60
C THR A 214 -20.85 -6.20 7.10
N VAL A 215 -20.88 -7.37 6.48
CA VAL A 215 -20.81 -7.52 5.02
C VAL A 215 -22.06 -6.93 4.39
N VAL A 216 -21.88 -5.91 3.54
CA VAL A 216 -22.98 -5.18 2.88
C VAL A 216 -23.04 -5.43 1.37
N GLY A 217 -21.99 -5.97 0.77
CA GLY A 217 -21.96 -6.25 -0.66
C GLY A 217 -20.66 -6.86 -1.14
N LYS A 218 -20.63 -7.11 -2.43
CA LYS A 218 -19.43 -7.56 -3.15
C LYS A 218 -19.36 -6.84 -4.49
N ILE A 219 -18.14 -6.50 -4.90
CA ILE A 219 -17.83 -5.99 -6.23
C ILE A 219 -17.30 -7.17 -7.05
N SER A 220 -17.86 -7.38 -8.24
CA SER A 220 -17.37 -8.35 -9.22
C SER A 220 -16.96 -7.61 -10.48
N PHE A 221 -16.04 -8.19 -11.22
CA PHE A 221 -15.47 -7.55 -12.41
C PHE A 221 -15.84 -8.33 -13.67
N GLU A 222 -16.13 -7.61 -14.74
CA GLU A 222 -16.39 -8.18 -16.05
C GLU A 222 -15.78 -7.29 -17.12
N VAL A 223 -14.90 -7.87 -17.95
CA VAL A 223 -14.26 -7.18 -19.08
C VAL A 223 -14.52 -7.98 -20.35
N PRO A 224 -15.08 -7.38 -21.40
CA PRO A 224 -15.32 -8.09 -22.65
C PRO A 224 -14.06 -8.78 -23.19
N ASN A 225 -14.17 -10.05 -23.54
CA ASN A 225 -13.08 -10.90 -24.07
C ASN A 225 -11.90 -11.14 -23.12
N VAL A 226 -12.05 -10.88 -21.81
CA VAL A 226 -11.08 -11.26 -20.79
C VAL A 226 -11.68 -12.42 -19.99
N PRO A 227 -10.97 -13.55 -19.87
CA PRO A 227 -11.43 -14.67 -19.04
C PRO A 227 -11.65 -14.21 -17.57
N PRO A 228 -12.75 -14.60 -16.91
CA PRO A 228 -13.02 -14.20 -15.53
C PRO A 228 -11.88 -14.56 -14.56
N GLU A 229 -11.22 -15.69 -14.78
CA GLU A 229 -10.08 -16.15 -13.96
C GLU A 229 -8.81 -15.28 -14.09
N TRP A 230 -8.80 -14.31 -15.01
CA TRP A 230 -7.74 -13.32 -15.12
C TRP A 230 -8.05 -12.02 -14.36
N LEU A 231 -9.30 -11.85 -13.94
CA LEU A 231 -9.74 -10.70 -13.16
C LEU A 231 -9.51 -10.98 -11.65
N GLN A 232 -8.25 -10.93 -11.24
CA GLN A 232 -7.76 -11.31 -9.93
C GLN A 232 -7.46 -10.07 -9.08
N PRO A 233 -8.38 -9.64 -8.19
CA PRO A 233 -8.18 -8.48 -7.33
C PRO A 233 -7.04 -8.72 -6.33
N VAL A 234 -6.04 -7.81 -6.31
CA VAL A 234 -4.89 -7.86 -5.40
C VAL A 234 -4.83 -6.57 -4.60
N GLY A 235 -3.99 -5.60 -4.96
CA GLY A 235 -3.92 -4.30 -4.30
C GLY A 235 -5.17 -3.46 -4.51
N ALA A 236 -5.53 -2.66 -3.52
CA ALA A 236 -6.65 -1.71 -3.63
C ALA A 236 -6.34 -0.42 -2.88
N LYS A 237 -6.78 0.72 -3.43
CA LYS A 237 -6.67 2.03 -2.79
C LYS A 237 -7.96 2.82 -2.99
N VAL A 238 -8.45 3.42 -1.92
CA VAL A 238 -9.61 4.32 -1.95
C VAL A 238 -9.13 5.76 -1.78
N THR A 239 -9.70 6.69 -2.56
CA THR A 239 -9.40 8.13 -2.41
C THR A 239 -9.79 8.65 -1.03
N SER A 240 -9.10 9.66 -0.52
CA SER A 240 -9.35 10.24 0.82
C SER A 240 -10.77 10.79 0.98
N ASP A 241 -11.40 11.22 -0.13
CA ASP A 241 -12.80 11.66 -0.14
C ASP A 241 -13.82 10.51 -0.15
N GLY A 242 -13.35 9.25 -0.17
CA GLY A 242 -14.16 8.04 -0.14
C GLY A 242 -15.03 7.80 -1.38
N LYS A 243 -14.71 8.43 -2.53
CA LYS A 243 -15.56 8.31 -3.73
C LYS A 243 -15.07 7.29 -4.74
N ARG A 244 -13.77 7.11 -4.88
CA ARG A 244 -13.18 6.20 -5.87
C ARG A 244 -12.37 5.11 -5.18
N LEU A 245 -12.62 3.87 -5.58
CA LEU A 245 -11.80 2.72 -5.23
C LEU A 245 -11.11 2.24 -6.50
N PHE A 246 -9.78 2.14 -6.45
CA PHE A 246 -8.95 1.56 -7.50
C PHE A 246 -8.54 0.16 -7.08
N VAL A 247 -8.73 -0.83 -7.96
CA VAL A 247 -8.44 -2.23 -7.68
C VAL A 247 -7.53 -2.82 -8.76
N ALA A 248 -6.35 -3.31 -8.39
CA ALA A 248 -5.47 -4.03 -9.28
C ALA A 248 -6.06 -5.41 -9.62
N LEU A 249 -6.19 -5.73 -10.90
CA LEU A 249 -6.81 -6.97 -11.39
C LEU A 249 -5.77 -7.94 -11.99
N GLY A 250 -4.63 -8.09 -11.35
CA GLY A 250 -3.60 -9.11 -11.61
C GLY A 250 -3.32 -9.42 -13.09
N PRO A 251 -3.52 -10.67 -13.54
CA PRO A 251 -3.19 -11.11 -14.90
C PRO A 251 -3.96 -10.40 -16.02
N SER A 252 -5.08 -9.72 -15.71
CA SER A 252 -5.81 -8.96 -16.71
C SER A 252 -5.11 -7.67 -17.14
N ASN A 253 -4.03 -7.27 -16.42
CA ASN A 253 -3.23 -6.08 -16.71
C ASN A 253 -4.08 -4.79 -16.64
N ARG A 254 -4.97 -4.70 -15.65
CA ARG A 254 -5.91 -3.58 -15.49
C ARG A 254 -6.03 -3.15 -14.04
N VAL A 255 -6.36 -1.90 -13.89
CA VAL A 255 -6.88 -1.34 -12.64
C VAL A 255 -8.35 -1.01 -12.88
N ALA A 256 -9.24 -1.58 -12.07
CA ALA A 256 -10.66 -1.19 -12.09
C ALA A 256 -10.83 0.11 -11.31
N VAL A 257 -11.67 1.00 -11.86
CA VAL A 257 -12.17 2.20 -11.20
C VAL A 257 -13.59 1.94 -10.74
N VAL A 258 -13.83 2.04 -9.45
CA VAL A 258 -15.11 1.73 -8.83
C VAL A 258 -15.63 2.94 -8.08
N ASP A 259 -16.93 3.21 -8.19
CA ASP A 259 -17.61 4.12 -7.27
C ASP A 259 -17.71 3.45 -5.90
N ALA A 260 -16.97 3.98 -4.91
CA ALA A 260 -16.85 3.35 -3.61
C ALA A 260 -18.14 3.39 -2.76
N GLN A 261 -19.15 4.16 -3.18
CA GLN A 261 -20.45 4.26 -2.50
C GLN A 261 -21.48 3.34 -3.12
N SER A 262 -21.67 3.41 -4.44
CA SER A 262 -22.64 2.56 -5.16
C SER A 262 -22.10 1.16 -5.44
N LEU A 263 -20.79 0.97 -5.37
CA LEU A 263 -20.04 -0.26 -5.70
C LEU A 263 -20.08 -0.61 -7.19
N GLU A 264 -20.48 0.31 -8.06
CA GLU A 264 -20.47 0.14 -9.51
C GLU A 264 -19.07 0.27 -10.08
N VAL A 265 -18.67 -0.64 -10.96
CA VAL A 265 -17.44 -0.53 -11.74
C VAL A 265 -17.67 0.49 -12.86
N LEU A 266 -16.88 1.56 -12.84
CA LEU A 266 -17.03 2.68 -13.76
C LEU A 266 -16.16 2.52 -15.01
N ASP A 267 -14.91 2.06 -14.85
CA ASP A 267 -13.94 1.92 -15.94
C ASP A 267 -12.85 0.91 -15.59
N TYR A 268 -12.05 0.55 -16.61
CA TYR A 268 -10.87 -0.30 -16.50
C TYR A 268 -9.69 0.36 -17.21
N ILE A 269 -8.67 0.71 -16.45
CA ILE A 269 -7.45 1.34 -16.96
C ILE A 269 -6.45 0.23 -17.30
N LEU A 270 -6.00 0.17 -18.58
CA LEU A 270 -4.93 -0.74 -18.99
C LEU A 270 -3.59 -0.26 -18.44
N VAL A 271 -2.84 -1.18 -17.82
CA VAL A 271 -1.51 -0.96 -17.22
C VAL A 271 -0.50 -2.00 -17.72
N GLY A 272 0.69 -2.08 -17.13
CA GLY A 272 1.65 -3.11 -17.45
C GLY A 272 1.20 -4.53 -17.05
N GLN A 273 2.05 -5.54 -17.33
CA GLN A 273 1.65 -6.95 -17.18
C GLN A 273 1.76 -7.42 -15.72
N ARG A 274 0.72 -8.12 -15.26
CA ARG A 274 0.59 -8.67 -13.90
C ARG A 274 0.69 -7.56 -12.86
N VAL A 275 -0.34 -6.72 -12.80
CA VAL A 275 -0.43 -5.67 -11.78
C VAL A 275 -0.62 -6.27 -10.38
N TRP A 276 0.15 -5.76 -9.38
CA TRP A 276 0.13 -6.24 -8.01
C TRP A 276 -0.42 -5.18 -7.06
N GLN A 277 0.39 -4.20 -6.69
CA GLN A 277 0.07 -3.21 -5.67
C GLN A 277 -0.12 -1.81 -6.27
N LEU A 278 -0.76 -0.96 -5.48
CA LEU A 278 -1.09 0.41 -5.82
C LEU A 278 -0.68 1.34 -4.67
N ASP A 279 -0.22 2.54 -4.99
CA ASP A 279 -0.14 3.63 -4.01
C ASP A 279 -0.37 4.99 -4.65
N PHE A 280 -1.05 5.90 -3.92
CA PHE A 280 -1.22 7.28 -4.36
C PHE A 280 0.03 8.10 -4.06
N THR A 281 0.30 9.13 -4.89
CA THR A 281 1.14 10.24 -4.44
C THR A 281 0.49 10.93 -3.24
N PRO A 282 1.27 11.59 -2.33
CA PRO A 282 0.70 12.22 -1.14
C PRO A 282 -0.41 13.25 -1.42
N ASP A 283 -0.38 13.91 -2.59
CA ASP A 283 -1.40 14.84 -3.05
C ASP A 283 -2.58 14.17 -3.79
N GLU A 284 -2.59 12.86 -3.90
CA GLU A 284 -3.56 12.02 -4.62
C GLU A 284 -3.77 12.40 -6.11
N LYS A 285 -2.84 13.14 -6.71
CA LYS A 285 -2.94 13.43 -8.15
C LYS A 285 -2.65 12.22 -9.01
N TYR A 286 -1.76 11.36 -8.55
CA TYR A 286 -1.35 10.19 -9.29
C TYR A 286 -1.49 8.93 -8.45
N LEU A 287 -1.80 7.84 -9.13
CA LEU A 287 -1.76 6.48 -8.57
C LEU A 287 -0.68 5.70 -9.33
N LEU A 288 0.21 5.06 -8.59
CA LEU A 288 1.25 4.21 -9.14
C LEU A 288 0.83 2.75 -9.03
N THR A 289 1.14 1.95 -10.05
CA THR A 289 0.93 0.49 -10.04
C THR A 289 2.26 -0.23 -10.19
N THR A 290 2.42 -1.39 -9.57
CA THR A 290 3.54 -2.28 -9.85
C THR A 290 3.12 -3.37 -10.80
N ASN A 291 3.90 -3.61 -11.88
CA ASN A 291 3.56 -4.53 -12.95
C ASN A 291 4.65 -5.61 -13.07
N GLY A 292 4.47 -6.72 -12.33
CA GLY A 292 5.53 -7.70 -12.09
C GLY A 292 6.11 -8.38 -13.33
N ASN A 293 5.30 -8.63 -14.37
CA ASN A 293 5.78 -9.34 -15.55
C ASN A 293 6.34 -8.44 -16.66
N SER A 294 6.08 -7.13 -16.60
CA SER A 294 6.64 -6.16 -17.55
C SER A 294 7.79 -5.33 -16.98
N ASN A 295 8.14 -5.53 -15.70
CA ASN A 295 9.23 -4.85 -15.02
C ASN A 295 9.10 -3.32 -15.10
N ASP A 296 7.88 -2.82 -14.86
CA ASP A 296 7.59 -1.39 -14.88
C ASP A 296 6.57 -1.00 -13.82
N ILE A 297 6.45 0.29 -13.60
CA ILE A 297 5.30 0.89 -12.92
C ILE A 297 4.49 1.69 -13.93
N THR A 298 3.17 1.75 -13.74
CA THR A 298 2.31 2.66 -14.50
C THR A 298 1.86 3.81 -13.61
N VAL A 299 1.99 5.03 -14.11
CA VAL A 299 1.46 6.23 -13.47
C VAL A 299 0.08 6.52 -14.05
N ILE A 300 -0.91 6.60 -13.20
CA ILE A 300 -2.31 6.91 -13.52
C ILE A 300 -2.61 8.32 -13.01
N ASP A 301 -3.14 9.18 -13.87
CA ASP A 301 -3.76 10.45 -13.46
C ASP A 301 -5.13 10.13 -12.83
N VAL A 302 -5.26 10.41 -11.53
CA VAL A 302 -6.45 10.04 -10.75
C VAL A 302 -7.69 10.80 -11.21
N ALA A 303 -7.55 12.10 -11.49
CA ALA A 303 -8.69 12.93 -11.92
C ALA A 303 -9.17 12.60 -13.34
N ALA A 304 -8.25 12.23 -14.23
CA ALA A 304 -8.56 11.83 -15.59
C ALA A 304 -8.92 10.33 -15.71
N GLU A 305 -8.65 9.54 -14.66
CA GLU A 305 -8.80 8.08 -14.63
C GLU A 305 -8.07 7.41 -15.81
N LYS A 306 -6.80 7.82 -16.07
CA LYS A 306 -6.02 7.36 -17.24
C LYS A 306 -4.58 7.09 -16.92
N ALA A 307 -4.04 6.01 -17.47
CA ALA A 307 -2.61 5.78 -17.52
C ALA A 307 -1.94 6.85 -18.41
N ILE A 308 -0.92 7.51 -17.87
CA ILE A 308 -0.20 8.60 -18.56
C ILE A 308 1.25 8.26 -18.85
N ARG A 309 1.83 7.30 -18.13
CA ARG A 309 3.24 6.92 -18.27
C ARG A 309 3.49 5.52 -17.76
N SER A 310 4.45 4.82 -18.39
CA SER A 310 5.11 3.63 -17.87
C SER A 310 6.58 3.95 -17.61
N ILE A 311 7.13 3.46 -16.51
CA ILE A 311 8.51 3.71 -16.09
C ILE A 311 9.14 2.35 -15.81
N PRO A 312 10.20 1.95 -16.55
CA PRO A 312 10.93 0.73 -16.26
C PRO A 312 11.59 0.80 -14.88
N VAL A 313 11.50 -0.31 -14.13
CA VAL A 313 12.12 -0.50 -12.80
C VAL A 313 12.85 -1.83 -12.76
N GLY A 314 13.22 -2.33 -11.58
CA GLY A 314 13.91 -3.62 -11.44
C GLY A 314 13.05 -4.84 -11.76
N ASP A 315 13.60 -6.05 -11.55
CA ASP A 315 12.96 -7.31 -11.94
C ASP A 315 11.83 -7.71 -10.98
N GLN A 316 10.63 -7.91 -11.53
CA GLN A 316 9.38 -8.22 -10.83
C GLN A 316 9.00 -7.20 -9.73
N PRO A 317 8.63 -5.96 -10.08
CA PRO A 317 8.13 -5.01 -9.11
C PRO A 317 6.85 -5.53 -8.44
N TRP A 318 6.82 -5.49 -7.08
CA TRP A 318 5.72 -6.03 -6.30
C TRP A 318 5.02 -4.97 -5.43
N GLY A 319 5.73 -4.32 -4.53
CA GLY A 319 5.21 -3.29 -3.63
C GLY A 319 5.60 -1.89 -4.07
N VAL A 320 4.82 -0.90 -3.66
CA VAL A 320 5.11 0.52 -3.87
C VAL A 320 4.66 1.32 -2.67
N VAL A 321 5.45 2.31 -2.28
CA VAL A 321 5.09 3.35 -1.30
C VAL A 321 5.60 4.69 -1.77
N THR A 322 4.82 5.74 -1.54
CA THR A 322 5.18 7.12 -1.88
C THR A 322 5.37 7.98 -0.63
N ILE A 323 6.28 8.92 -0.68
CA ILE A 323 6.52 9.94 0.35
C ILE A 323 6.69 11.33 -0.27
N GLU A 324 6.57 12.38 0.55
CA GLU A 324 6.87 13.77 0.17
C GLU A 324 8.38 14.03 0.06
#